data_69377420f835446141be0397af025449
#
_entry.id   69377420f835446141be0397af025449
#
_cell.length_a   1.000
_cell.length_b   1.000
_cell.length_c   1.000
_cell.angle_alpha   90.00
_cell.angle_beta   90.00
_cell.angle_gamma   90.00
#
_symmetry.space_group_name_H-M   'P 1'
#
loop_
_entity.id
_entity.type
_entity.pdbx_description
1 polymer ?
#
loop_
_entity_poly.entity_id
_entity_poly.type
_entity_poly.pdbx_seq_one_letter_code
_entity_poly.pdbx_strand_id
1 'polypeptide(L)'
;MALRNTVDFLLYDWLKVDQLNQRVRFADHSRETFDAALDTCERIARDKYAPFNRTVDTQEPAFDGEKVILPACTQDAHDAYVQSGMLSAAQDYDIGGMQLPYTVEAAANAFFACASVSIGGGMLTVGNANLLMKHGSALQQEVFALNEFNGRFAGTMCLSEPQAGSSLSDVATRATPDGDDHASDPFGPRYRLKGNKMWISTGDHELTENIIHLVLAKIPGADGKTIAGTKGISLFIVPKKLVSPQGQLTGERNDVALAGLNHKLGWRGTVNTLLNFGEGKYPVRGATGAVGYLVGEAGKGLQCMFHMMNEARIGVGLAATMLGMAGYYASLDYAKTRTQGRPVGPAGKDPSQPPVRLIEHADIKRMLLAQKAYGEGALALGLYCASLVDELHTGDEAQQHQAQWLLEVLTPIVKSWPSEWCLEGNSLAIQIHGGYGYTRDFPVEQYWRDQRLNMIHEGTHGIQAMDLLGRKVLLEDGRGLKLLGERMQTTISLALDHSHRERSDAIHLQAHALALRQAVQNITEATQAAWAGGEPAVALANAVPYMQAFGHTVIAWVWLQVAMSSQGEGDANLGRRQACQFFFHYELPKISAWLNVVKSRDSTCADMPEAAF
;
A
#
# COMPACT_ATOMS: atom_id res chain seq x y z
N MET A 1 -8.43 -11.10 18.10
CA MET A 1 -7.88 -12.48 18.24
C MET A 1 -7.52 -13.16 16.91
N ALA A 2 -8.41 -13.26 15.91
CA ALA A 2 -8.07 -14.01 14.67
C ALA A 2 -6.94 -13.34 13.86
N LEU A 3 -6.99 -12.02 13.65
CA LEU A 3 -5.95 -11.29 12.95
C LEU A 3 -4.61 -11.37 13.71
N ARG A 4 -4.61 -11.15 15.04
CA ARG A 4 -3.40 -11.24 15.85
C ARG A 4 -2.72 -12.60 15.73
N ASN A 5 -3.46 -13.69 15.80
CA ASN A 5 -2.88 -15.04 15.64
C ASN A 5 -2.27 -15.26 14.26
N THR A 6 -2.85 -14.66 13.21
CA THR A 6 -2.26 -14.73 11.84
C THR A 6 -0.99 -13.90 11.77
N VAL A 7 -0.98 -12.70 12.33
CA VAL A 7 0.21 -11.83 12.41
C VAL A 7 1.33 -12.51 13.20
N ASP A 8 1.05 -13.04 14.38
CA ASP A 8 2.03 -13.71 15.23
C ASP A 8 2.67 -14.90 14.50
N PHE A 9 1.86 -15.73 13.84
CA PHE A 9 2.37 -16.84 13.03
C PHE A 9 3.30 -16.35 11.90
N LEU A 10 2.88 -15.32 11.16
CA LEU A 10 3.68 -14.80 10.06
C LEU A 10 5.00 -14.18 10.54
N LEU A 11 4.97 -13.44 11.64
CA LEU A 11 6.15 -12.80 12.20
C LEU A 11 7.12 -13.82 12.81
N TYR A 12 6.63 -14.74 13.64
CA TYR A 12 7.49 -15.56 14.51
C TYR A 12 7.69 -16.97 13.98
N ASP A 13 6.64 -17.61 13.44
CA ASP A 13 6.77 -18.99 12.95
C ASP A 13 7.29 -19.06 11.52
N TRP A 14 7.02 -18.04 10.69
CA TRP A 14 7.44 -18.01 9.30
C TRP A 14 8.65 -17.10 9.06
N LEU A 15 8.55 -15.79 9.33
CA LEU A 15 9.61 -14.81 9.03
C LEU A 15 10.73 -14.77 10.08
N LYS A 16 10.52 -15.36 11.27
CA LYS A 16 11.50 -15.37 12.37
C LYS A 16 11.97 -13.97 12.78
N VAL A 17 11.04 -13.03 12.86
CA VAL A 17 11.32 -11.61 13.12
C VAL A 17 11.98 -11.38 14.49
N ASP A 18 11.76 -12.27 15.45
CA ASP A 18 12.44 -12.30 16.75
C ASP A 18 13.96 -12.42 16.62
N GLN A 19 14.48 -13.00 15.53
CA GLN A 19 15.93 -13.12 15.28
C GLN A 19 16.56 -11.79 14.79
N LEU A 20 15.77 -10.77 14.45
CA LEU A 20 16.29 -9.45 14.08
C LEU A 20 17.03 -8.77 15.23
N ASN A 21 16.77 -9.15 16.50
CA ASN A 21 17.51 -8.67 17.66
C ASN A 21 19.02 -9.04 17.64
N GLN A 22 19.44 -9.96 16.77
CA GLN A 22 20.85 -10.26 16.52
C GLN A 22 21.56 -9.17 15.69
N ARG A 23 20.81 -8.26 15.05
CA ARG A 23 21.34 -7.11 14.33
C ARG A 23 21.55 -5.94 15.29
N VAL A 24 22.67 -5.24 15.17
CA VAL A 24 23.08 -4.15 16.08
C VAL A 24 21.96 -3.11 16.27
N ARG A 25 21.27 -2.73 15.17
CA ARG A 25 20.19 -1.75 15.22
C ARG A 25 19.03 -2.18 16.12
N PHE A 26 18.76 -3.47 16.22
CA PHE A 26 17.60 -4.03 16.92
C PHE A 26 17.98 -4.79 18.20
N ALA A 27 19.23 -4.66 18.65
CA ALA A 27 19.75 -5.43 19.78
C ALA A 27 19.03 -5.18 21.12
N ASP A 28 18.42 -4.00 21.28
CA ASP A 28 17.66 -3.65 22.49
C ASP A 28 16.23 -4.20 22.48
N HIS A 29 15.81 -4.81 21.36
CA HIS A 29 14.49 -5.40 21.22
C HIS A 29 14.48 -6.89 21.57
N SER A 30 13.29 -7.34 21.96
CA SER A 30 12.97 -8.74 22.17
C SER A 30 11.56 -9.02 21.61
N ARG A 31 11.15 -10.28 21.61
CA ARG A 31 9.78 -10.63 21.25
C ARG A 31 8.76 -9.91 22.12
N GLU A 32 9.03 -9.76 23.42
CA GLU A 32 8.16 -9.07 24.37
C GLU A 32 7.99 -7.59 24.01
N THR A 33 9.04 -6.91 23.53
CA THR A 33 8.94 -5.51 23.10
C THR A 33 8.14 -5.37 21.81
N PHE A 34 8.29 -6.32 20.85
CA PHE A 34 7.49 -6.37 19.65
C PHE A 34 6.01 -6.65 19.98
N ASP A 35 5.74 -7.62 20.83
CA ASP A 35 4.38 -7.95 21.27
C ASP A 35 3.72 -6.75 21.99
N ALA A 36 4.45 -6.01 22.82
CA ALA A 36 3.94 -4.81 23.50
C ALA A 36 3.53 -3.71 22.49
N ALA A 37 4.31 -3.50 21.43
CA ALA A 37 3.96 -2.57 20.36
C ALA A 37 2.69 -3.02 19.60
N LEU A 38 2.63 -4.30 19.23
CA LEU A 38 1.48 -4.90 18.54
C LEU A 38 0.22 -4.84 19.41
N ASP A 39 0.31 -5.17 20.70
CA ASP A 39 -0.81 -5.13 21.67
C ASP A 39 -1.36 -3.71 21.83
N THR A 40 -0.46 -2.73 21.89
CA THR A 40 -0.85 -1.32 22.01
C THR A 40 -1.60 -0.87 20.75
N CYS A 41 -1.08 -1.18 19.55
CA CYS A 41 -1.70 -0.81 18.28
C CYS A 41 -3.03 -1.55 18.05
N GLU A 42 -3.11 -2.86 18.36
CA GLU A 42 -4.37 -3.61 18.29
C GLU A 42 -5.44 -3.01 19.21
N ARG A 43 -5.07 -2.64 20.44
CA ARG A 43 -5.99 -2.00 21.39
C ARG A 43 -6.49 -0.65 20.89
N ILE A 44 -5.60 0.23 20.42
CA ILE A 44 -5.99 1.54 19.88
C ILE A 44 -6.89 1.36 18.65
N ALA A 45 -6.53 0.47 17.72
CA ALA A 45 -7.33 0.18 16.54
C ALA A 45 -8.74 -0.31 16.91
N ARG A 46 -8.85 -1.23 17.88
CA ARG A 46 -10.13 -1.73 18.38
C ARG A 46 -10.96 -0.66 19.07
N ASP A 47 -10.35 0.21 19.90
CA ASP A 47 -11.07 1.11 20.78
C ASP A 47 -11.32 2.49 20.15
N LYS A 48 -10.47 2.94 19.23
CA LYS A 48 -10.49 4.29 18.65
C LYS A 48 -10.81 4.33 17.14
N TYR A 49 -10.70 3.21 16.43
CA TYR A 49 -10.91 3.15 14.97
C TYR A 49 -12.14 2.33 14.60
N ALA A 50 -12.18 1.05 14.99
CA ALA A 50 -13.24 0.13 14.60
C ALA A 50 -14.65 0.62 14.94
N PRO A 51 -14.96 1.18 16.13
CA PRO A 51 -16.30 1.66 16.46
C PRO A 51 -16.78 2.82 15.60
N PHE A 52 -15.85 3.58 14.99
CA PHE A 52 -16.14 4.80 14.26
C PHE A 52 -16.01 4.66 12.74
N ASN A 53 -15.65 3.47 12.23
CA ASN A 53 -15.50 3.24 10.79
C ASN A 53 -16.77 3.62 10.00
N ARG A 54 -17.95 3.29 10.53
CA ARG A 54 -19.22 3.67 9.92
C ARG A 54 -19.52 5.16 10.06
N THR A 55 -19.18 5.76 11.20
CA THR A 55 -19.39 7.19 11.46
C THR A 55 -18.64 8.04 10.44
N VAL A 56 -17.37 7.77 10.20
CA VAL A 56 -16.57 8.56 9.24
C VAL A 56 -16.94 8.31 7.78
N ASP A 57 -17.58 7.17 7.45
CA ASP A 57 -18.15 6.95 6.11
C ASP A 57 -19.43 7.76 5.88
N THR A 58 -20.25 7.95 6.92
CA THR A 58 -21.56 8.63 6.81
C THR A 58 -21.48 10.12 7.11
N GLN A 59 -20.50 10.55 7.90
CA GLN A 59 -20.22 11.94 8.22
C GLN A 59 -18.93 12.35 7.49
N GLU A 60 -19.07 12.54 6.18
CA GLU A 60 -17.95 12.93 5.33
C GLU A 60 -17.36 14.29 5.77
N PRO A 61 -16.04 14.55 5.52
CA PRO A 61 -15.45 15.85 5.72
C PRO A 61 -16.26 16.96 5.02
N ALA A 62 -16.49 18.05 5.71
CA ALA A 62 -17.21 19.22 5.18
C ALA A 62 -16.31 20.47 5.23
N PHE A 63 -16.46 21.35 4.24
CA PHE A 63 -15.75 22.63 4.19
C PHE A 63 -16.75 23.78 4.43
N ASP A 64 -16.54 24.56 5.48
CA ASP A 64 -17.44 25.67 5.86
C ASP A 64 -17.09 27.01 5.15
N GLY A 65 -16.07 26.99 4.29
CA GLY A 65 -15.52 28.17 3.62
C GLY A 65 -14.21 28.67 4.21
N GLU A 66 -13.88 28.25 5.43
CA GLU A 66 -12.66 28.62 6.14
C GLU A 66 -11.80 27.39 6.50
N LYS A 67 -12.40 26.36 7.06
CA LYS A 67 -11.73 25.13 7.53
C LYS A 67 -12.50 23.87 7.19
N VAL A 68 -11.79 22.75 7.22
CA VAL A 68 -12.38 21.42 7.10
C VAL A 68 -12.89 20.95 8.45
N ILE A 69 -14.15 20.53 8.49
CA ILE A 69 -14.81 19.97 9.67
C ILE A 69 -14.80 18.45 9.55
N LEU A 70 -14.32 17.79 10.59
CA LEU A 70 -14.24 16.33 10.72
C LEU A 70 -15.05 15.86 11.92
N PRO A 71 -15.53 14.60 11.95
CA PRO A 71 -16.08 14.00 13.16
C PRO A 71 -15.06 14.02 14.31
N ALA A 72 -15.51 14.29 15.55
CA ALA A 72 -14.63 14.39 16.72
C ALA A 72 -13.80 13.11 16.95
N CYS A 73 -14.33 11.92 16.62
CA CYS A 73 -13.61 10.65 16.72
C CYS A 73 -12.33 10.60 15.86
N THR A 74 -12.24 11.41 14.80
CA THR A 74 -11.03 11.49 13.97
C THR A 74 -9.87 12.11 14.74
N GLN A 75 -10.13 13.18 15.52
CA GLN A 75 -9.11 13.79 16.38
C GLN A 75 -8.65 12.80 17.48
N ASP A 76 -9.59 12.17 18.17
CA ASP A 76 -9.29 11.20 19.22
C ASP A 76 -8.43 10.03 18.73
N ALA A 77 -8.72 9.54 17.51
CA ALA A 77 -7.96 8.47 16.89
C ALA A 77 -6.57 8.93 16.46
N HIS A 78 -6.47 10.13 15.86
CA HIS A 78 -5.20 10.74 15.49
C HIS A 78 -4.30 10.92 16.71
N ASP A 79 -4.81 11.52 17.79
CA ASP A 79 -4.05 11.75 19.01
C ASP A 79 -3.56 10.44 19.64
N ALA A 80 -4.41 9.40 19.66
CA ALA A 80 -4.03 8.09 20.15
C ALA A 80 -2.92 7.45 19.31
N TYR A 81 -2.96 7.62 17.97
CA TYR A 81 -1.91 7.15 17.07
C TYR A 81 -0.58 7.90 17.33
N VAL A 82 -0.62 9.22 17.42
CA VAL A 82 0.56 10.04 17.75
C VAL A 82 1.16 9.62 19.11
N GLN A 83 0.33 9.50 20.15
CA GLN A 83 0.77 9.11 21.51
C GLN A 83 1.34 7.69 21.57
N SER A 84 1.00 6.81 20.64
CA SER A 84 1.59 5.47 20.54
C SER A 84 3.05 5.46 20.06
N GLY A 85 3.56 6.59 19.55
CA GLY A 85 4.90 6.71 18.99
C GLY A 85 5.05 6.14 17.56
N MET A 86 3.95 5.73 16.92
CA MET A 86 3.99 5.08 15.62
C MET A 86 4.46 5.99 14.48
N LEU A 87 4.38 7.32 14.63
CA LEU A 87 4.92 8.25 13.64
C LEU A 87 6.46 8.18 13.51
N SER A 88 7.15 7.80 14.57
CA SER A 88 8.62 7.67 14.61
C SER A 88 9.10 6.27 14.93
N ALA A 89 8.25 5.26 14.82
CA ALA A 89 8.52 3.90 15.30
C ALA A 89 9.85 3.32 14.80
N ALA A 90 10.14 3.43 13.50
CA ALA A 90 11.37 2.92 12.90
C ALA A 90 12.57 3.87 13.00
N GLN A 91 12.39 5.10 13.52
CA GLN A 91 13.46 6.09 13.64
C GLN A 91 14.44 5.77 14.77
N ASP A 92 15.61 6.44 14.73
CA ASP A 92 16.64 6.29 15.76
C ASP A 92 16.18 6.87 17.11
N TYR A 93 16.72 6.33 18.21
CA TYR A 93 16.37 6.77 19.58
C TYR A 93 16.70 8.24 19.83
N ASP A 94 17.79 8.75 19.25
CA ASP A 94 18.26 10.13 19.44
C ASP A 94 17.35 11.19 18.81
N ILE A 95 16.49 10.79 17.88
CA ILE A 95 15.45 11.65 17.31
C ILE A 95 14.03 11.29 17.79
N GLY A 96 13.92 10.53 18.88
CA GLY A 96 12.66 10.16 19.50
C GLY A 96 11.96 8.94 18.91
N GLY A 97 12.67 8.15 18.11
CA GLY A 97 12.19 6.90 17.56
C GLY A 97 12.28 5.72 18.53
N MET A 98 11.79 4.58 18.10
CA MET A 98 11.86 3.31 18.84
C MET A 98 12.82 2.30 18.21
N GLN A 99 13.43 2.60 17.08
CA GLN A 99 14.20 1.65 16.25
C GLN A 99 13.45 0.34 16.00
N LEU A 100 12.13 0.42 15.85
CA LEU A 100 11.30 -0.75 15.60
C LEU A 100 11.59 -1.29 14.19
N PRO A 101 11.74 -2.61 13.98
CA PRO A 101 11.84 -3.16 12.65
C PRO A 101 10.62 -2.76 11.80
N TYR A 102 10.85 -2.38 10.55
CA TYR A 102 9.76 -1.99 9.63
C TYR A 102 8.75 -3.12 9.45
N THR A 103 9.18 -4.38 9.54
CA THR A 103 8.26 -5.54 9.52
C THR A 103 7.26 -5.51 10.67
N VAL A 104 7.69 -5.13 11.88
CA VAL A 104 6.82 -5.02 13.07
C VAL A 104 5.95 -3.78 12.97
N GLU A 105 6.48 -2.65 12.50
CA GLU A 105 5.71 -1.43 12.23
C GLU A 105 4.60 -1.69 11.20
N ALA A 106 4.90 -2.37 10.10
CA ALA A 106 3.93 -2.75 9.07
C ALA A 106 2.82 -3.66 9.61
N ALA A 107 3.19 -4.63 10.46
CA ALA A 107 2.24 -5.51 11.13
C ALA A 107 1.35 -4.74 12.13
N ALA A 108 1.90 -3.78 12.87
CA ALA A 108 1.15 -2.91 13.77
C ALA A 108 0.16 -2.01 13.01
N ASN A 109 0.60 -1.42 11.89
CA ASN A 109 -0.26 -0.61 11.03
C ASN A 109 -1.39 -1.41 10.36
N ALA A 110 -1.23 -2.73 10.18
CA ALA A 110 -2.28 -3.59 9.66
C ALA A 110 -3.53 -3.61 10.58
N PHE A 111 -3.39 -3.49 11.91
CA PHE A 111 -4.53 -3.41 12.83
C PHE A 111 -5.36 -2.15 12.58
N PHE A 112 -4.72 -1.01 12.40
CA PHE A 112 -5.42 0.26 12.09
C PHE A 112 -6.14 0.20 10.75
N ALA A 113 -5.49 -0.32 9.71
CA ALA A 113 -6.07 -0.46 8.38
C ALA A 113 -7.26 -1.44 8.37
N CYS A 114 -7.19 -2.53 9.13
CA CYS A 114 -8.32 -3.47 9.29
C CYS A 114 -9.50 -2.83 10.02
N ALA A 115 -9.24 -1.97 10.98
CA ALA A 115 -10.26 -1.29 11.78
C ALA A 115 -10.96 -0.15 11.01
N SER A 116 -10.20 0.72 10.35
CA SER A 116 -10.73 1.79 9.49
C SER A 116 -9.64 2.44 8.64
N VAL A 117 -9.64 2.19 7.34
CA VAL A 117 -8.75 2.89 6.40
C VAL A 117 -9.07 4.38 6.27
N SER A 118 -10.34 4.77 6.51
CA SER A 118 -10.82 6.16 6.34
C SER A 118 -10.36 7.10 7.45
N ILE A 119 -10.18 6.59 8.67
CA ILE A 119 -9.57 7.39 9.75
C ILE A 119 -8.09 7.59 9.45
N GLY A 120 -7.45 6.56 8.87
CA GLY A 120 -6.07 6.62 8.42
C GLY A 120 -5.06 6.46 9.56
N GLY A 121 -3.81 6.27 9.18
CA GLY A 121 -2.64 6.32 10.03
C GLY A 121 -1.68 7.36 9.50
N GLY A 122 -0.52 7.46 10.08
CA GLY A 122 0.49 8.44 9.74
C GLY A 122 1.25 8.24 8.42
N MET A 123 0.83 7.33 7.54
CA MET A 123 1.60 6.89 6.36
C MET A 123 2.15 8.04 5.51
N LEU A 124 1.32 9.04 5.18
CA LEU A 124 1.77 10.18 4.37
C LEU A 124 2.72 11.10 5.15
N THR A 125 2.44 11.32 6.43
CA THR A 125 3.29 12.10 7.33
C THR A 125 4.65 11.44 7.53
N VAL A 126 4.67 10.14 7.85
CA VAL A 126 5.91 9.36 8.00
C VAL A 126 6.70 9.33 6.70
N GLY A 127 6.05 9.09 5.56
CA GLY A 127 6.70 9.09 4.25
C GLY A 127 7.30 10.45 3.89
N ASN A 128 6.60 11.55 4.19
CA ASN A 128 7.08 12.91 4.02
C ASN A 128 8.34 13.15 4.88
N ALA A 129 8.26 12.86 6.17
CA ALA A 129 9.37 13.01 7.10
C ALA A 129 10.59 12.15 6.68
N ASN A 130 10.40 10.89 6.31
CA ASN A 130 11.47 10.01 5.82
C ASN A 130 12.17 10.57 4.57
N LEU A 131 11.40 11.13 3.63
CA LEU A 131 11.97 11.79 2.45
C LEU A 131 12.82 12.99 2.84
N LEU A 132 12.34 13.83 3.78
CA LEU A 132 13.08 14.98 4.27
C LEU A 132 14.34 14.58 5.04
N MET A 133 14.30 13.51 5.84
CA MET A 133 15.50 12.97 6.51
C MET A 133 16.56 12.51 5.51
N LYS A 134 16.17 12.06 4.33
CA LYS A 134 17.10 11.58 3.30
C LYS A 134 17.64 12.68 2.38
N HIS A 135 16.79 13.64 2.01
CA HIS A 135 17.07 14.60 0.95
C HIS A 135 17.04 16.06 1.40
N GLY A 136 16.50 16.36 2.57
CA GLY A 136 16.44 17.70 3.15
C GLY A 136 17.78 18.16 3.70
N SER A 137 17.97 19.50 3.79
CA SER A 137 19.06 20.10 4.56
C SER A 137 18.88 19.81 6.06
N ALA A 138 19.96 19.97 6.84
CA ALA A 138 19.89 19.77 8.30
C ALA A 138 18.76 20.59 8.96
N LEU A 139 18.57 21.84 8.55
CA LEU A 139 17.50 22.69 9.07
C LEU A 139 16.11 22.23 8.59
N GLN A 140 15.98 21.74 7.34
CA GLN A 140 14.73 21.17 6.85
C GLN A 140 14.36 19.89 7.62
N GLN A 141 15.35 19.05 7.95
CA GLN A 141 15.15 17.86 8.79
C GLN A 141 14.69 18.26 10.19
N GLU A 142 15.40 19.18 10.85
CA GLU A 142 15.10 19.63 12.21
C GLU A 142 13.71 20.28 12.33
N VAL A 143 13.38 21.19 11.41
CA VAL A 143 12.17 22.01 11.50
C VAL A 143 10.94 21.32 10.94
N PHE A 144 11.07 20.53 9.87
CA PHE A 144 9.90 19.90 9.24
C PHE A 144 9.80 18.42 9.60
N ALA A 145 10.82 17.59 9.33
CA ALA A 145 10.72 16.16 9.55
C ALA A 145 10.53 15.77 11.02
N LEU A 146 11.30 16.36 11.94
CA LEU A 146 11.14 16.03 13.37
C LEU A 146 9.78 16.48 13.93
N ASN A 147 9.20 17.57 13.42
CA ASN A 147 7.86 17.99 13.81
C ASN A 147 6.74 17.14 13.18
N GLU A 148 7.01 16.45 12.09
CA GLU A 148 6.12 15.43 11.55
C GLU A 148 6.20 14.14 12.37
N PHE A 149 7.39 13.68 12.75
CA PHE A 149 7.57 12.48 13.59
C PHE A 149 6.97 12.63 14.99
N ASN A 150 6.95 13.83 15.56
CA ASN A 150 6.33 14.06 16.87
C ASN A 150 4.82 14.38 16.79
N GLY A 151 4.23 14.41 15.59
CA GLY A 151 2.81 14.65 15.36
C GLY A 151 2.37 16.11 15.45
N ARG A 152 3.29 17.05 15.61
CA ARG A 152 2.98 18.47 15.61
C ARG A 152 2.57 18.98 14.24
N PHE A 153 3.22 18.47 13.18
CA PHE A 153 2.90 18.76 11.79
C PHE A 153 2.43 17.48 11.08
N ALA A 154 1.55 17.65 10.08
CA ALA A 154 1.19 16.60 9.14
C ALA A 154 1.90 16.79 7.81
N GLY A 155 2.21 15.71 7.12
CA GLY A 155 2.81 15.71 5.79
C GLY A 155 1.84 15.30 4.69
N THR A 156 1.98 15.90 3.50
CA THR A 156 1.23 15.51 2.29
C THR A 156 2.13 15.46 1.07
N MET A 157 1.69 14.70 0.07
CA MET A 157 2.31 14.65 -1.25
C MET A 157 1.42 15.31 -2.30
N CYS A 158 1.90 16.41 -2.90
CA CYS A 158 1.18 17.17 -3.92
C CYS A 158 1.80 16.93 -5.30
N LEU A 159 1.50 15.77 -5.90
CA LEU A 159 2.01 15.35 -7.20
C LEU A 159 1.01 15.71 -8.30
N SER A 160 -0.19 15.13 -8.23
CA SER A 160 -1.20 15.16 -9.28
C SER A 160 -1.80 16.55 -9.49
N GLU A 161 -2.16 16.83 -10.73
CA GLU A 161 -2.88 18.03 -11.17
C GLU A 161 -4.15 17.61 -11.94
N PRO A 162 -5.12 18.49 -12.17
CA PRO A 162 -6.34 18.11 -12.88
C PRO A 162 -6.11 17.42 -14.23
N GLN A 163 -5.04 17.80 -14.96
CA GLN A 163 -4.64 17.22 -16.25
C GLN A 163 -3.50 16.17 -16.15
N ALA A 164 -2.87 16.00 -14.99
CA ALA A 164 -1.67 15.18 -14.83
C ALA A 164 -1.80 14.25 -13.61
N GLY A 165 -2.27 13.03 -13.84
CA GLY A 165 -2.32 11.96 -12.83
C GLY A 165 -1.22 10.93 -13.05
N SER A 166 -1.43 9.97 -13.94
CA SER A 166 -0.45 8.93 -14.29
C SER A 166 0.76 9.49 -15.05
N SER A 167 0.60 10.60 -15.78
CA SER A 167 1.66 11.27 -16.56
C SER A 167 2.19 12.50 -15.82
N LEU A 168 3.09 12.29 -14.86
CA LEU A 168 3.71 13.39 -14.09
C LEU A 168 4.61 14.30 -14.95
N SER A 169 5.02 13.88 -16.15
CA SER A 169 5.72 14.73 -17.11
C SER A 169 4.95 16.01 -17.47
N ASP A 170 3.62 15.96 -17.36
CA ASP A 170 2.69 17.02 -17.76
C ASP A 170 2.32 17.99 -16.60
N VAL A 171 3.00 17.87 -15.46
CA VAL A 171 2.88 18.84 -14.34
C VAL A 171 3.15 20.25 -14.85
N ALA A 172 2.21 21.15 -14.59
CA ALA A 172 2.22 22.54 -15.04
C ALA A 172 2.53 23.54 -13.92
N THR A 173 2.45 23.15 -12.65
CA THR A 173 2.81 24.00 -11.49
C THR A 173 4.22 24.54 -11.67
N ARG A 174 4.38 25.86 -11.49
CA ARG A 174 5.65 26.58 -11.64
C ARG A 174 6.15 27.11 -10.33
N ALA A 175 7.49 27.12 -10.17
CA ALA A 175 8.19 27.72 -9.05
C ALA A 175 9.16 28.79 -9.59
N THR A 176 8.96 30.04 -9.20
CA THR A 176 9.84 31.17 -9.58
C THR A 176 10.63 31.65 -8.37
N PRO A 177 11.92 32.07 -8.51
CA PRO A 177 12.70 32.62 -7.41
C PRO A 177 11.95 33.74 -6.68
N ASP A 178 11.98 33.74 -5.34
CA ASP A 178 11.30 34.72 -4.49
C ASP A 178 12.27 35.82 -4.04
N GLY A 179 12.50 36.80 -4.91
CA GLY A 179 13.39 37.93 -4.68
C GLY A 179 14.88 37.62 -4.95
N ASP A 180 15.72 38.64 -4.85
CA ASP A 180 17.15 38.53 -5.14
C ASP A 180 17.90 37.71 -4.08
N ASP A 181 17.38 37.66 -2.87
CA ASP A 181 17.93 36.93 -1.73
C ASP A 181 17.45 35.46 -1.63
N HIS A 182 16.65 34.98 -2.60
CA HIS A 182 16.02 33.65 -2.57
C HIS A 182 17.02 32.52 -2.31
N ALA A 183 18.24 32.59 -2.81
CA ALA A 183 19.25 31.56 -2.68
C ALA A 183 19.89 31.48 -1.27
N SER A 184 19.75 32.53 -0.46
CA SER A 184 20.32 32.63 0.89
C SER A 184 19.34 32.40 2.02
N ASP A 185 18.11 31.93 1.71
CA ASP A 185 17.14 31.60 2.75
C ASP A 185 17.65 30.44 3.62
N PRO A 186 17.49 30.50 4.95
CA PRO A 186 17.94 29.46 5.86
C PRO A 186 17.44 28.05 5.54
N PHE A 187 16.20 27.94 5.01
CA PHE A 187 15.61 26.66 4.61
C PHE A 187 16.07 26.18 3.21
N GLY A 188 17.03 26.86 2.58
CA GLY A 188 17.45 26.60 1.20
C GLY A 188 16.72 27.50 0.20
N PRO A 189 17.01 27.38 -1.11
CA PRO A 189 16.48 28.29 -2.12
C PRO A 189 14.97 28.45 -2.05
N ARG A 190 14.51 29.68 -1.87
CA ARG A 190 13.10 30.06 -1.68
C ARG A 190 12.44 30.44 -3.00
N TYR A 191 11.28 29.88 -3.25
CA TYR A 191 10.49 30.07 -4.47
C TYR A 191 9.05 30.50 -4.18
N ARG A 192 8.42 31.10 -5.19
CA ARG A 192 6.96 31.33 -5.25
C ARG A 192 6.35 30.30 -6.20
N LEU A 193 5.50 29.42 -5.66
CA LEU A 193 4.80 28.42 -6.44
C LEU A 193 3.43 28.93 -6.89
N LYS A 194 3.07 28.61 -8.16
CA LYS A 194 1.73 28.82 -8.73
C LYS A 194 1.25 27.59 -9.48
N GLY A 195 0.07 27.10 -9.13
CA GLY A 195 -0.56 25.95 -9.79
C GLY A 195 -1.65 25.33 -8.93
N ASN A 196 -2.29 24.30 -9.46
CA ASN A 196 -3.40 23.62 -8.84
C ASN A 196 -3.05 22.14 -8.65
N LYS A 197 -3.24 21.63 -7.45
CA LYS A 197 -2.99 20.22 -7.12
C LYS A 197 -4.29 19.51 -6.77
N MET A 198 -4.54 18.37 -7.39
CA MET A 198 -5.78 17.60 -7.31
C MET A 198 -5.55 16.24 -6.68
N TRP A 199 -6.57 15.71 -6.01
CA TRP A 199 -6.56 14.40 -5.34
C TRP A 199 -5.60 14.34 -4.16
N ILE A 200 -5.39 15.46 -3.46
CA ILE A 200 -4.46 15.52 -2.34
C ILE A 200 -5.16 15.03 -1.08
N SER A 201 -4.75 13.86 -0.61
CA SER A 201 -5.22 13.29 0.65
C SER A 201 -4.67 14.08 1.84
N THR A 202 -5.51 14.33 2.83
CA THR A 202 -5.18 15.11 4.04
C THR A 202 -4.62 16.52 3.73
N GLY A 203 -4.99 17.08 2.58
CA GLY A 203 -4.42 18.36 2.10
C GLY A 203 -4.83 19.58 2.90
N ASP A 204 -5.94 19.53 3.63
CA ASP A 204 -6.35 20.57 4.59
C ASP A 204 -7.15 19.94 5.74
N HIS A 205 -6.83 20.29 6.97
CA HIS A 205 -7.52 19.90 8.21
C HIS A 205 -6.95 20.69 9.39
N GLU A 206 -7.58 20.53 10.57
CA GLU A 206 -7.14 21.15 11.82
C GLU A 206 -6.71 20.11 12.87
N LEU A 207 -6.32 18.87 12.45
CA LEU A 207 -5.85 17.80 13.38
C LEU A 207 -4.47 18.10 13.95
N THR A 208 -3.65 18.90 13.26
CA THR A 208 -2.28 19.27 13.64
C THR A 208 -2.10 20.79 13.58
N GLU A 209 -1.02 21.33 14.17
CA GLU A 209 -0.73 22.76 14.13
C GLU A 209 -0.45 23.27 12.72
N ASN A 210 0.17 22.44 11.86
CA ASN A 210 0.54 22.78 10.49
C ASN A 210 0.46 21.57 9.56
N ILE A 211 0.43 21.84 8.26
CA ILE A 211 0.55 20.82 7.21
C ILE A 211 1.73 21.20 6.31
N ILE A 212 2.60 20.24 6.07
CA ILE A 212 3.79 20.39 5.23
C ILE A 212 3.52 19.67 3.90
N HIS A 213 3.36 20.45 2.84
CA HIS A 213 3.13 19.91 1.50
C HIS A 213 4.46 19.68 0.78
N LEU A 214 4.74 18.46 0.35
CA LEU A 214 5.79 18.18 -0.62
C LEU A 214 5.21 18.33 -2.03
N VAL A 215 5.63 19.38 -2.74
CA VAL A 215 5.02 19.81 -4.00
C VAL A 215 5.99 19.63 -5.16
N LEU A 216 5.54 18.90 -6.20
CA LEU A 216 6.25 18.83 -7.47
C LEU A 216 5.92 20.05 -8.34
N ALA A 217 6.94 20.76 -8.78
CA ALA A 217 6.80 21.93 -9.66
C ALA A 217 8.00 22.06 -10.61
N LYS A 218 7.83 22.82 -11.68
CA LYS A 218 8.90 23.11 -12.66
C LYS A 218 9.42 24.53 -12.47
N ILE A 219 10.76 24.67 -12.48
CA ILE A 219 11.44 25.96 -12.44
C ILE A 219 11.63 26.45 -13.88
N PRO A 220 11.04 27.61 -14.27
CA PRO A 220 11.29 28.19 -15.59
C PRO A 220 12.75 28.67 -15.73
N GLY A 221 13.32 28.49 -16.91
CA GLY A 221 14.60 29.09 -17.26
C GLY A 221 14.51 30.63 -17.47
N ALA A 222 15.62 31.27 -17.78
CA ALA A 222 15.68 32.70 -18.05
C ALA A 222 14.77 33.16 -19.21
N ASP A 223 14.47 32.26 -20.13
CA ASP A 223 13.54 32.49 -21.26
C ASP A 223 12.04 32.29 -20.86
N GLY A 224 11.77 32.02 -19.58
CA GLY A 224 10.43 31.75 -19.07
C GLY A 224 9.87 30.38 -19.42
N LYS A 225 10.64 29.51 -20.11
CA LYS A 225 10.20 28.15 -20.48
C LYS A 225 10.63 27.13 -19.44
N THR A 226 9.81 26.13 -19.23
CA THR A 226 10.12 24.98 -18.38
C THR A 226 10.74 23.84 -19.20
N ILE A 227 11.63 23.06 -18.59
CA ILE A 227 12.16 21.84 -19.19
C ILE A 227 11.03 20.83 -19.31
N ALA A 228 10.86 20.29 -20.52
CA ALA A 228 9.85 19.26 -20.78
C ALA A 228 10.20 17.93 -20.11
N GLY A 229 9.15 17.12 -19.83
CA GLY A 229 9.31 15.80 -19.23
C GLY A 229 9.64 15.84 -17.74
N THR A 230 10.08 14.70 -17.23
CA THR A 230 10.31 14.48 -15.79
C THR A 230 11.59 15.16 -15.27
N LYS A 231 12.58 15.40 -16.14
CA LYS A 231 13.85 16.06 -15.80
C LYS A 231 13.70 17.53 -15.39
N GLY A 232 12.57 18.16 -15.73
CA GLY A 232 12.26 19.54 -15.32
C GLY A 232 11.59 19.65 -13.95
N ILE A 233 11.26 18.53 -13.31
CA ILE A 233 10.49 18.50 -12.08
C ILE A 233 11.40 18.61 -10.86
N SER A 234 11.13 19.62 -10.02
CA SER A 234 11.79 19.86 -8.74
C SER A 234 10.82 19.63 -7.59
N LEU A 235 11.33 19.40 -6.38
CA LEU A 235 10.56 19.16 -5.17
C LEU A 235 10.69 20.33 -4.20
N PHE A 236 9.57 20.73 -3.61
CA PHE A 236 9.51 21.86 -2.68
C PHE A 236 8.77 21.51 -1.40
N ILE A 237 9.28 21.96 -0.26
CA ILE A 237 8.53 22.06 1.01
C ILE A 237 7.67 23.33 0.93
N VAL A 238 6.37 23.18 1.04
CA VAL A 238 5.42 24.30 1.07
C VAL A 238 4.56 24.15 2.32
N PRO A 239 4.87 24.85 3.43
CA PRO A 239 4.06 24.76 4.65
C PRO A 239 2.74 25.52 4.48
N LYS A 240 1.64 25.00 5.05
CA LYS A 240 0.33 25.68 5.10
C LYS A 240 0.40 26.99 5.88
N LYS A 241 1.14 27.01 6.98
CA LYS A 241 1.46 28.19 7.80
C LYS A 241 2.97 28.35 7.85
N LEU A 242 3.46 29.59 7.72
CA LEU A 242 4.90 29.86 7.69
C LEU A 242 5.54 29.54 9.04
N VAL A 243 6.77 29.04 8.98
CA VAL A 243 7.55 28.57 10.14
C VAL A 243 8.87 29.33 10.19
N SER A 244 9.32 29.73 11.37
CA SER A 244 10.64 30.33 11.59
C SER A 244 11.75 29.27 11.56
N PRO A 245 13.03 29.64 11.39
CA PRO A 245 14.16 28.72 11.51
C PRO A 245 14.27 28.00 12.86
N GLN A 246 13.57 28.49 13.89
CA GLN A 246 13.48 27.86 15.23
C GLN A 246 12.26 26.92 15.35
N GLY A 247 11.57 26.63 14.24
CA GLY A 247 10.43 25.73 14.23
C GLY A 247 9.11 26.30 14.81
N GLN A 248 9.03 27.62 15.03
CA GLN A 248 7.82 28.27 15.56
C GLN A 248 6.94 28.79 14.41
N LEU A 249 5.62 28.68 14.57
CA LEU A 249 4.69 29.31 13.65
C LEU A 249 4.85 30.83 13.71
N THR A 250 4.98 31.47 12.53
CA THR A 250 5.13 32.95 12.46
C THR A 250 3.81 33.70 12.63
N GLY A 251 2.67 32.98 12.62
CA GLY A 251 1.34 33.57 12.57
C GLY A 251 0.86 33.94 11.16
N GLU A 252 1.73 33.86 10.16
CA GLU A 252 1.40 34.17 8.77
C GLU A 252 0.96 32.89 8.02
N ARG A 253 -0.19 32.94 7.35
CA ARG A 253 -0.67 31.87 6.48
C ARG A 253 0.03 31.95 5.12
N ASN A 254 0.48 30.79 4.61
CA ASN A 254 1.04 30.73 3.26
C ASN A 254 -0.10 30.76 2.20
N ASP A 255 0.24 31.17 0.99
CA ASP A 255 -0.71 31.30 -0.14
C ASP A 255 -1.07 29.91 -0.73
N VAL A 256 -1.61 29.07 0.15
CA VAL A 256 -2.17 27.75 -0.15
C VAL A 256 -3.63 27.74 0.25
N ALA A 257 -4.53 27.61 -0.70
CA ALA A 257 -5.97 27.69 -0.48
C ALA A 257 -6.67 26.38 -0.83
N LEU A 258 -7.54 25.91 0.07
CA LEU A 258 -8.49 24.85 -0.24
C LEU A 258 -9.52 25.39 -1.25
N ALA A 259 -9.56 24.80 -2.44
CA ALA A 259 -10.54 25.13 -3.48
C ALA A 259 -11.80 24.27 -3.39
N GLY A 260 -11.69 23.05 -2.86
CA GLY A 260 -12.81 22.16 -2.67
C GLY A 260 -12.40 20.79 -2.16
N LEU A 261 -13.40 20.03 -1.71
CA LEU A 261 -13.28 18.64 -1.30
C LEU A 261 -13.80 17.72 -2.41
N ASN A 262 -13.13 16.61 -2.61
CA ASN A 262 -13.58 15.56 -3.52
C ASN A 262 -14.50 14.60 -2.77
N HIS A 263 -15.74 14.44 -3.23
CA HIS A 263 -16.69 13.45 -2.74
C HIS A 263 -16.42 12.11 -3.41
N LYS A 264 -16.24 11.03 -2.62
CA LYS A 264 -15.67 9.77 -3.08
C LYS A 264 -16.64 8.62 -2.92
N LEU A 265 -16.43 7.56 -3.71
CA LEU A 265 -17.13 6.28 -3.57
C LEU A 265 -16.87 5.63 -2.20
N GLY A 266 -15.62 5.57 -1.80
CA GLY A 266 -15.11 5.02 -0.53
C GLY A 266 -14.04 5.90 0.07
N TRP A 267 -13.41 5.46 1.18
CA TRP A 267 -12.46 6.27 1.97
C TRP A 267 -13.04 7.65 2.32
N ARG A 268 -14.35 7.69 2.58
CA ARG A 268 -15.08 8.95 2.71
C ARG A 268 -14.62 9.78 3.88
N GLY A 269 -14.22 9.14 4.99
CA GLY A 269 -13.69 9.84 6.16
C GLY A 269 -12.33 10.53 5.94
N THR A 270 -11.56 10.09 4.94
CA THR A 270 -10.29 10.73 4.58
C THR A 270 -10.54 12.00 3.78
N VAL A 271 -10.01 13.12 4.25
CA VAL A 271 -10.03 14.39 3.51
C VAL A 271 -9.30 14.22 2.18
N ASN A 272 -9.91 14.64 1.09
CA ASN A 272 -9.26 14.66 -0.23
C ASN A 272 -9.60 15.98 -0.94
N THR A 273 -8.57 16.69 -1.38
CA THR A 273 -8.64 18.11 -1.69
C THR A 273 -8.20 18.45 -3.11
N LEU A 274 -8.76 19.56 -3.61
CA LEU A 274 -8.17 20.41 -4.63
C LEU A 274 -7.52 21.59 -3.92
N LEU A 275 -6.21 21.78 -4.09
CA LEU A 275 -5.45 22.87 -3.50
C LEU A 275 -4.97 23.84 -4.58
N ASN A 276 -5.19 25.13 -4.35
CA ASN A 276 -4.67 26.21 -5.16
C ASN A 276 -3.43 26.80 -4.47
N PHE A 277 -2.32 26.78 -5.16
CA PHE A 277 -1.06 27.36 -4.73
C PHE A 277 -0.85 28.69 -5.44
N GLY A 278 -0.70 29.76 -4.67
CA GLY A 278 -0.22 31.03 -5.17
C GLY A 278 -1.25 31.90 -5.93
N GLU A 279 -2.55 31.70 -5.69
CA GLU A 279 -3.62 32.51 -6.32
C GLU A 279 -3.90 33.85 -5.60
N GLY A 280 -3.20 34.12 -4.50
CA GLY A 280 -3.32 35.39 -3.79
C GLY A 280 -4.44 35.44 -2.77
N LYS A 281 -5.03 34.31 -2.37
CA LYS A 281 -5.99 34.27 -1.25
C LYS A 281 -5.33 34.66 0.08
N TYR A 282 -4.06 34.28 0.24
CA TYR A 282 -3.25 34.57 1.42
C TYR A 282 -1.90 35.15 1.00
N PRO A 283 -1.83 36.42 0.54
CA PRO A 283 -0.59 37.02 0.05
C PRO A 283 0.48 37.03 1.16
N VAL A 284 1.64 36.48 0.91
CA VAL A 284 2.76 36.46 1.85
C VAL A 284 3.64 37.68 1.63
N ARG A 285 3.84 38.49 2.65
CA ARG A 285 4.61 39.75 2.57
C ARG A 285 4.11 40.67 1.44
N GLY A 286 2.77 40.66 1.24
CA GLY A 286 2.09 41.48 0.20
C GLY A 286 2.23 40.96 -1.23
N ALA A 287 2.86 39.82 -1.47
CA ALA A 287 3.03 39.22 -2.79
C ALA A 287 2.24 37.89 -2.92
N THR A 288 1.72 37.63 -4.12
CA THR A 288 1.07 36.37 -4.48
C THR A 288 2.09 35.28 -4.77
N GLY A 289 1.69 34.02 -4.61
CA GLY A 289 2.57 32.87 -4.79
C GLY A 289 2.85 32.15 -3.48
N ALA A 290 2.64 30.84 -3.43
CA ALA A 290 2.92 30.05 -2.24
C ALA A 290 4.44 29.97 -2.02
N VAL A 291 4.90 30.34 -0.83
CA VAL A 291 6.32 30.25 -0.46
C VAL A 291 6.69 28.78 -0.30
N GLY A 292 7.73 28.36 -1.01
CA GLY A 292 8.25 27.01 -0.93
C GLY A 292 9.77 26.97 -0.96
N TYR A 293 10.35 25.96 -0.36
CA TYR A 293 11.79 25.76 -0.23
C TYR A 293 12.22 24.52 -1.00
N LEU A 294 13.26 24.65 -1.85
CA LEU A 294 13.75 23.55 -2.66
C LEU A 294 14.32 22.43 -1.77
N VAL A 295 13.94 21.19 -2.08
CA VAL A 295 14.50 19.97 -1.49
C VAL A 295 15.49 19.34 -2.45
N GLY A 296 16.72 19.11 -2.01
CA GLY A 296 17.77 18.53 -2.85
C GLY A 296 18.15 19.44 -4.02
N GLU A 297 18.28 18.88 -5.23
CA GLU A 297 18.70 19.58 -6.44
C GLU A 297 17.52 19.87 -7.39
N ALA A 298 17.59 21.02 -8.08
CA ALA A 298 16.64 21.36 -9.13
C ALA A 298 16.63 20.29 -10.24
N GLY A 299 15.43 19.91 -10.70
CA GLY A 299 15.24 18.88 -11.73
C GLY A 299 15.35 17.44 -11.24
N LYS A 300 15.63 17.20 -9.95
CA LYS A 300 15.70 15.85 -9.35
C LYS A 300 14.52 15.55 -8.43
N GLY A 301 13.46 16.34 -8.44
CA GLY A 301 12.35 16.22 -7.51
C GLY A 301 11.61 14.89 -7.59
N LEU A 302 11.43 14.33 -8.78
CA LEU A 302 10.82 13.03 -8.95
C LEU A 302 11.70 11.89 -8.41
N GLN A 303 13.03 12.01 -8.55
CA GLN A 303 13.98 11.05 -7.97
C GLN A 303 13.91 11.04 -6.45
N CYS A 304 13.84 12.21 -5.80
CA CYS A 304 13.63 12.29 -4.36
C CYS A 304 12.32 11.64 -3.93
N MET A 305 11.23 11.87 -4.68
CA MET A 305 9.91 11.31 -4.40
C MET A 305 9.88 9.78 -4.53
N PHE A 306 10.67 9.19 -5.42
CA PHE A 306 10.77 7.72 -5.55
C PHE A 306 11.28 7.04 -4.28
N HIS A 307 12.02 7.75 -3.43
CA HIS A 307 12.55 7.18 -2.18
C HIS A 307 11.43 6.67 -1.27
N MET A 308 10.34 7.41 -1.14
CA MET A 308 9.20 7.00 -0.32
C MET A 308 8.19 6.12 -1.05
N MET A 309 8.25 6.00 -2.38
CA MET A 309 7.21 5.31 -3.16
C MET A 309 7.20 3.80 -2.94
N ASN A 310 8.32 3.16 -2.63
CA ASN A 310 8.35 1.72 -2.37
C ASN A 310 7.62 1.37 -1.07
N GLU A 311 7.90 2.08 0.02
CA GLU A 311 7.21 1.91 1.30
C GLU A 311 5.73 2.28 1.19
N ALA A 312 5.41 3.39 0.50
CA ALA A 312 4.01 3.77 0.22
C ALA A 312 3.26 2.68 -0.55
N ARG A 313 3.88 2.04 -1.55
CA ARG A 313 3.27 0.94 -2.30
C ARG A 313 3.04 -0.30 -1.44
N ILE A 314 3.97 -0.65 -0.54
CA ILE A 314 3.79 -1.72 0.45
C ILE A 314 2.62 -1.35 1.38
N GLY A 315 2.59 -0.13 1.90
CA GLY A 315 1.53 0.37 2.77
C GLY A 315 0.14 0.33 2.11
N VAL A 316 0.03 0.74 0.84
CA VAL A 316 -1.22 0.63 0.07
C VAL A 316 -1.63 -0.82 -0.15
N GLY A 317 -0.67 -1.70 -0.46
CA GLY A 317 -0.91 -3.14 -0.58
C GLY A 317 -1.44 -3.75 0.71
N LEU A 318 -0.86 -3.37 1.85
CA LEU A 318 -1.33 -3.79 3.17
C LEU A 318 -2.71 -3.22 3.52
N ALA A 319 -3.00 -1.95 3.18
CA ALA A 319 -4.34 -1.38 3.37
C ALA A 319 -5.40 -2.14 2.55
N ALA A 320 -5.09 -2.45 1.29
CA ALA A 320 -5.94 -3.28 0.43
C ALA A 320 -6.15 -4.68 1.03
N THR A 321 -5.08 -5.29 1.53
CA THR A 321 -5.11 -6.60 2.20
C THR A 321 -6.01 -6.57 3.41
N MET A 322 -5.88 -5.56 4.27
CA MET A 322 -6.65 -5.45 5.51
C MET A 322 -8.14 -5.19 5.28
N LEU A 323 -8.50 -4.46 4.24
CA LEU A 323 -9.90 -4.36 3.80
C LEU A 323 -10.46 -5.70 3.34
N GLY A 324 -9.69 -6.51 2.62
CA GLY A 324 -10.06 -7.89 2.27
C GLY A 324 -10.21 -8.78 3.50
N MET A 325 -9.31 -8.65 4.48
CA MET A 325 -9.39 -9.38 5.75
C MET A 325 -10.61 -8.96 6.58
N ALA A 326 -10.95 -7.68 6.63
CA ALA A 326 -12.16 -7.19 7.30
C ALA A 326 -13.42 -7.80 6.68
N GLY A 327 -13.51 -7.85 5.34
CA GLY A 327 -14.61 -8.51 4.64
C GLY A 327 -14.67 -10.02 4.90
N TYR A 328 -13.51 -10.67 4.94
CA TYR A 328 -13.42 -12.10 5.28
C TYR A 328 -13.95 -12.39 6.69
N TYR A 329 -13.53 -11.63 7.69
CA TYR A 329 -13.99 -11.84 9.07
C TYR A 329 -15.50 -11.57 9.21
N ALA A 330 -16.01 -10.49 8.61
CA ALA A 330 -17.46 -10.22 8.61
C ALA A 330 -18.25 -11.37 7.94
N SER A 331 -17.75 -11.87 6.82
CA SER A 331 -18.38 -13.00 6.10
C SER A 331 -18.36 -14.30 6.89
N LEU A 332 -17.23 -14.57 7.55
CA LEU A 332 -17.06 -15.78 8.36
C LEU A 332 -18.01 -15.79 9.55
N ASP A 333 -18.13 -14.65 10.26
CA ASP A 333 -19.04 -14.53 11.40
C ASP A 333 -20.50 -14.64 10.96
N TYR A 334 -20.87 -13.99 9.85
CA TYR A 334 -22.20 -14.11 9.28
C TYR A 334 -22.52 -15.56 8.85
N ALA A 335 -21.61 -16.22 8.15
CA ALA A 335 -21.80 -17.59 7.67
C ALA A 335 -21.91 -18.62 8.82
N LYS A 336 -21.27 -18.38 9.96
CA LYS A 336 -21.36 -19.23 11.16
C LYS A 336 -22.68 -19.07 11.92
N THR A 337 -23.35 -17.94 11.80
CA THR A 337 -24.55 -17.62 12.58
C THR A 337 -25.83 -17.72 11.75
N ARG A 338 -25.79 -17.32 10.48
CA ARG A 338 -26.97 -17.34 9.59
C ARG A 338 -27.32 -18.74 9.14
N THR A 339 -28.58 -19.14 9.36
CA THR A 339 -29.13 -20.40 8.83
C THR A 339 -29.96 -20.14 7.58
N GLN A 340 -29.70 -20.90 6.51
CA GLN A 340 -30.45 -20.82 5.25
C GLN A 340 -30.19 -22.06 4.39
N GLY A 341 -31.22 -22.55 3.74
CA GLY A 341 -31.13 -23.72 2.87
C GLY A 341 -30.94 -25.04 3.61
N ARG A 342 -30.80 -26.12 2.87
CA ARG A 342 -30.63 -27.49 3.37
C ARG A 342 -29.56 -28.21 2.54
N PRO A 343 -28.85 -29.18 3.09
CA PRO A 343 -27.95 -30.03 2.31
C PRO A 343 -28.68 -30.73 1.16
N VAL A 344 -27.96 -30.93 0.05
CA VAL A 344 -28.46 -31.69 -1.09
C VAL A 344 -28.07 -33.15 -0.90
N GLY A 345 -29.07 -34.03 -0.69
CA GLY A 345 -28.89 -35.48 -0.66
C GLY A 345 -29.15 -36.11 -2.04
N PRO A 346 -29.02 -37.45 -2.17
CA PRO A 346 -29.27 -38.17 -3.43
C PRO A 346 -30.69 -37.94 -4.02
N ALA A 347 -31.69 -37.71 -3.15
CA ALA A 347 -33.07 -37.40 -3.53
C ALA A 347 -33.39 -35.90 -3.61
N GLY A 348 -32.38 -35.04 -3.58
CA GLY A 348 -32.54 -33.60 -3.52
C GLY A 348 -32.54 -33.04 -2.10
N LYS A 349 -33.15 -31.86 -1.90
CA LYS A 349 -33.29 -31.23 -0.57
C LYS A 349 -34.51 -31.77 0.16
N ASP A 350 -34.32 -32.23 1.39
CA ASP A 350 -35.43 -32.68 2.25
C ASP A 350 -36.06 -31.49 3.00
N PRO A 351 -37.27 -31.05 2.63
CA PRO A 351 -37.93 -29.90 3.26
C PRO A 351 -38.36 -30.16 4.72
N SER A 352 -38.36 -31.40 5.19
CA SER A 352 -38.67 -31.75 6.58
C SER A 352 -37.51 -31.45 7.54
N GLN A 353 -36.31 -31.37 7.04
CA GLN A 353 -35.10 -31.04 7.83
C GLN A 353 -35.04 -29.55 8.13
N PRO A 354 -34.48 -29.12 9.27
CA PRO A 354 -34.24 -27.72 9.56
C PRO A 354 -33.20 -27.12 8.60
N PRO A 355 -33.22 -25.79 8.37
CA PRO A 355 -32.14 -25.11 7.65
C PRO A 355 -30.82 -25.24 8.40
N VAL A 356 -29.72 -25.36 7.66
CA VAL A 356 -28.35 -25.42 8.20
C VAL A 356 -27.67 -24.05 8.15
N ARG A 357 -26.57 -23.87 8.88
CA ARG A 357 -25.76 -22.65 8.82
C ARG A 357 -25.16 -22.50 7.43
N LEU A 358 -25.01 -21.26 6.98
CA LEU A 358 -24.43 -20.98 5.65
C LEU A 358 -23.06 -21.64 5.47
N ILE A 359 -22.22 -21.65 6.50
CA ILE A 359 -20.88 -22.25 6.45
C ILE A 359 -20.89 -23.76 6.13
N GLU A 360 -22.03 -24.44 6.27
CA GLU A 360 -22.14 -25.86 5.95
C GLU A 360 -22.32 -26.14 4.45
N HIS A 361 -22.61 -25.10 3.64
CA HIS A 361 -22.72 -25.23 2.19
C HIS A 361 -21.35 -25.14 1.51
N ALA A 362 -21.09 -26.03 0.55
CA ALA A 362 -19.81 -26.13 -0.14
C ALA A 362 -19.44 -24.84 -0.89
N ASP A 363 -20.41 -24.16 -1.54
CA ASP A 363 -20.13 -22.92 -2.26
C ASP A 363 -19.82 -21.74 -1.33
N ILE A 364 -20.45 -21.70 -0.15
CA ILE A 364 -20.08 -20.71 0.89
C ILE A 364 -18.64 -20.97 1.38
N LYS A 365 -18.27 -22.24 1.60
CA LYS A 365 -16.88 -22.59 1.95
C LYS A 365 -15.89 -22.20 0.85
N ARG A 366 -16.23 -22.39 -0.43
CA ARG A 366 -15.42 -21.94 -1.57
C ARG A 366 -15.16 -20.43 -1.50
N MET A 367 -16.21 -19.62 -1.29
CA MET A 367 -16.11 -18.17 -1.19
C MET A 367 -15.30 -17.73 0.02
N LEU A 368 -15.45 -18.39 1.18
CA LEU A 368 -14.65 -18.12 2.38
C LEU A 368 -13.18 -18.52 2.20
N LEU A 369 -12.91 -19.66 1.54
CA LEU A 369 -11.53 -20.07 1.23
C LEU A 369 -10.86 -19.12 0.24
N ALA A 370 -11.58 -18.61 -0.76
CA ALA A 370 -11.06 -17.61 -1.67
C ALA A 370 -10.65 -16.32 -0.91
N GLN A 371 -11.54 -15.78 -0.08
CA GLN A 371 -11.25 -14.59 0.74
C GLN A 371 -10.06 -14.81 1.68
N LYS A 372 -10.01 -15.97 2.35
CA LYS A 372 -8.90 -16.34 3.23
C LYS A 372 -7.59 -16.44 2.44
N ALA A 373 -7.60 -17.12 1.30
CA ALA A 373 -6.43 -17.31 0.47
C ALA A 373 -5.89 -15.98 -0.10
N TYR A 374 -6.79 -15.06 -0.47
CA TYR A 374 -6.40 -13.73 -0.93
C TYR A 374 -5.87 -12.87 0.21
N GLY A 375 -6.61 -12.75 1.31
CA GLY A 375 -6.25 -11.85 2.42
C GLY A 375 -4.99 -12.30 3.16
N GLU A 376 -4.92 -13.55 3.62
CA GLU A 376 -3.76 -14.06 4.37
C GLU A 376 -2.52 -14.21 3.47
N GLY A 377 -2.68 -14.63 2.19
CA GLY A 377 -1.58 -14.68 1.24
C GLY A 377 -1.00 -13.30 0.92
N ALA A 378 -1.87 -12.30 0.77
CA ALA A 378 -1.46 -10.92 0.56
C ALA A 378 -0.78 -10.32 1.81
N LEU A 379 -1.28 -10.62 3.02
CA LEU A 379 -0.64 -10.20 4.28
C LEU A 379 0.76 -10.79 4.41
N ALA A 380 0.90 -12.07 4.12
CA ALA A 380 2.21 -12.71 4.11
C ALA A 380 3.17 -12.05 3.11
N LEU A 381 2.73 -11.79 1.87
CA LEU A 381 3.54 -11.07 0.89
C LEU A 381 3.92 -9.66 1.37
N GLY A 382 2.97 -8.92 1.95
CA GLY A 382 3.21 -7.57 2.49
C GLY A 382 4.28 -7.56 3.58
N LEU A 383 4.19 -8.50 4.54
CA LEU A 383 5.17 -8.64 5.62
C LEU A 383 6.51 -9.17 5.12
N TYR A 384 6.53 -10.03 4.10
CA TYR A 384 7.77 -10.44 3.43
C TYR A 384 8.46 -9.24 2.76
N CYS A 385 7.72 -8.40 2.06
CA CYS A 385 8.29 -7.17 1.49
C CYS A 385 8.78 -6.20 2.57
N ALA A 386 8.08 -6.11 3.69
CA ALA A 386 8.53 -5.32 4.84
C ALA A 386 9.84 -5.88 5.44
N SER A 387 10.00 -7.20 5.53
CA SER A 387 11.26 -7.81 5.99
C SER A 387 12.44 -7.53 5.05
N LEU A 388 12.18 -7.42 3.74
CA LEU A 388 13.21 -6.99 2.79
C LEU A 388 13.63 -5.51 2.99
N VAL A 389 12.74 -4.65 3.49
CA VAL A 389 13.11 -3.27 3.89
C VAL A 389 14.04 -3.29 5.09
N ASP A 390 13.77 -4.14 6.09
CA ASP A 390 14.71 -4.34 7.22
C ASP A 390 16.06 -4.90 6.76
N GLU A 391 16.07 -5.84 5.80
CA GLU A 391 17.31 -6.35 5.21
C GLU A 391 18.08 -5.27 4.44
N LEU A 392 17.38 -4.42 3.68
CA LEU A 392 17.97 -3.32 2.94
C LEU A 392 18.69 -2.32 3.85
N HIS A 393 18.14 -2.06 5.04
CA HIS A 393 18.70 -1.07 5.96
C HIS A 393 19.73 -1.65 6.93
N THR A 394 19.66 -2.94 7.28
CA THR A 394 20.43 -3.53 8.37
C THR A 394 21.21 -4.79 8.01
N GLY A 395 21.06 -5.29 6.78
CA GLY A 395 21.79 -6.45 6.28
C GLY A 395 23.27 -6.11 5.96
N ASP A 396 24.06 -7.14 5.67
CA ASP A 396 25.37 -6.94 5.02
C ASP A 396 25.19 -6.44 3.56
N GLU A 397 26.28 -6.03 2.91
CA GLU A 397 26.23 -5.44 1.57
C GLU A 397 25.55 -6.37 0.53
N ALA A 398 25.79 -7.69 0.63
CA ALA A 398 25.18 -8.66 -0.28
C ALA A 398 23.67 -8.80 -0.02
N GLN A 399 23.25 -8.82 1.24
CA GLN A 399 21.84 -8.86 1.65
C GLN A 399 21.12 -7.59 1.23
N GLN A 400 21.72 -6.40 1.43
CA GLN A 400 21.16 -5.11 1.01
C GLN A 400 20.90 -5.08 -0.49
N HIS A 401 21.86 -5.48 -1.31
CA HIS A 401 21.70 -5.55 -2.76
C HIS A 401 20.61 -6.55 -3.19
N GLN A 402 20.56 -7.73 -2.57
CA GLN A 402 19.52 -8.72 -2.87
C GLN A 402 18.13 -8.20 -2.49
N ALA A 403 17.98 -7.60 -1.30
CA ALA A 403 16.73 -7.01 -0.84
C ALA A 403 16.25 -5.92 -1.80
N GLN A 404 17.14 -5.03 -2.25
CA GLN A 404 16.81 -4.00 -3.23
C GLN A 404 16.28 -4.60 -4.53
N TRP A 405 16.95 -5.62 -5.10
CA TRP A 405 16.51 -6.25 -6.35
C TRP A 405 15.16 -6.97 -6.21
N LEU A 406 14.93 -7.63 -5.09
CA LEU A 406 13.64 -8.27 -4.81
C LEU A 406 12.53 -7.26 -4.66
N LEU A 407 12.76 -6.16 -3.92
CA LEU A 407 11.80 -5.07 -3.75
C LEU A 407 11.45 -4.40 -5.09
N GLU A 408 12.43 -4.23 -6.00
CA GLU A 408 12.18 -3.68 -7.32
C GLU A 408 11.11 -4.50 -8.09
N VAL A 409 11.17 -5.81 -8.06
CA VAL A 409 10.21 -6.69 -8.76
C VAL A 409 8.91 -6.88 -7.98
N LEU A 410 8.99 -7.01 -6.65
CA LEU A 410 7.83 -7.32 -5.82
C LEU A 410 6.93 -6.11 -5.53
N THR A 411 7.46 -4.88 -5.55
CA THR A 411 6.69 -3.69 -5.18
C THR A 411 5.45 -3.45 -6.05
N PRO A 412 5.49 -3.57 -7.40
CA PRO A 412 4.27 -3.50 -8.20
C PRO A 412 3.24 -4.58 -7.85
N ILE A 413 3.72 -5.78 -7.50
CA ILE A 413 2.87 -6.93 -7.19
C ILE A 413 2.22 -6.75 -5.81
N VAL A 414 3.00 -6.43 -4.76
CA VAL A 414 2.48 -6.25 -3.40
C VAL A 414 1.47 -5.10 -3.32
N LYS A 415 1.59 -4.08 -4.17
CA LYS A 415 0.59 -3.02 -4.28
C LYS A 415 -0.67 -3.48 -5.04
N SER A 416 -0.50 -4.10 -6.20
CA SER A 416 -1.60 -4.25 -7.16
C SER A 416 -2.35 -5.56 -7.03
N TRP A 417 -1.69 -6.65 -6.69
CA TRP A 417 -2.36 -7.93 -6.54
C TRP A 417 -3.41 -7.92 -5.41
N PRO A 418 -3.11 -7.44 -4.17
CA PRO A 418 -4.13 -7.29 -3.14
C PRO A 418 -5.23 -6.31 -3.52
N SER A 419 -4.88 -5.23 -4.23
CA SER A 419 -5.86 -4.23 -4.68
C SER A 419 -6.95 -4.84 -5.56
N GLU A 420 -6.61 -5.79 -6.42
CA GLU A 420 -7.55 -6.49 -7.31
C GLU A 420 -8.24 -7.65 -6.58
N TRP A 421 -7.48 -8.57 -5.99
CA TRP A 421 -8.03 -9.83 -5.49
C TRP A 421 -8.73 -9.70 -4.14
N CYS A 422 -8.35 -8.76 -3.29
CA CYS A 422 -9.14 -8.44 -2.11
C CYS A 422 -10.42 -7.65 -2.46
N LEU A 423 -10.48 -6.95 -3.60
CA LEU A 423 -11.74 -6.40 -4.11
C LEU A 423 -12.70 -7.53 -4.52
N GLU A 424 -12.20 -8.53 -5.24
CA GLU A 424 -12.97 -9.75 -5.53
C GLU A 424 -13.41 -10.44 -4.23
N GLY A 425 -12.50 -10.56 -3.25
CA GLY A 425 -12.84 -11.05 -1.90
C GLY A 425 -14.00 -10.30 -1.26
N ASN A 426 -14.01 -8.98 -1.34
CA ASN A 426 -15.10 -8.15 -0.82
C ASN A 426 -16.40 -8.26 -1.64
N SER A 427 -16.32 -8.53 -2.95
CA SER A 427 -17.50 -8.91 -3.75
C SER A 427 -18.11 -10.24 -3.25
N LEU A 428 -17.26 -11.23 -2.94
CA LEU A 428 -17.69 -12.49 -2.35
C LEU A 428 -18.26 -12.31 -0.94
N ALA A 429 -17.77 -11.33 -0.17
CA ALA A 429 -18.33 -10.99 1.14
C ALA A 429 -19.78 -10.49 1.04
N ILE A 430 -20.06 -9.61 0.08
CA ILE A 430 -21.43 -9.17 -0.23
C ILE A 430 -22.27 -10.37 -0.66
N GLN A 431 -21.75 -11.24 -1.51
CA GLN A 431 -22.45 -12.43 -2.00
C GLN A 431 -22.84 -13.40 -0.86
N ILE A 432 -21.95 -13.63 0.12
CA ILE A 432 -22.23 -14.49 1.28
C ILE A 432 -23.37 -13.91 2.14
N HIS A 433 -23.42 -12.58 2.29
CA HIS A 433 -24.49 -11.90 3.03
C HIS A 433 -25.81 -11.88 2.26
N GLY A 434 -25.79 -12.11 0.93
CA GLY A 434 -26.98 -12.04 0.07
C GLY A 434 -27.61 -10.64 0.08
N GLY A 435 -28.93 -10.55 0.16
CA GLY A 435 -29.63 -9.25 0.18
C GLY A 435 -29.18 -8.31 1.30
N TYR A 436 -28.81 -8.84 2.46
CA TYR A 436 -28.28 -8.06 3.57
C TYR A 436 -26.92 -7.44 3.26
N GLY A 437 -26.07 -8.11 2.47
CA GLY A 437 -24.77 -7.56 2.03
C GLY A 437 -24.91 -6.33 1.11
N TYR A 438 -26.08 -6.14 0.53
CA TYR A 438 -26.40 -5.00 -0.34
C TYR A 438 -27.02 -3.81 0.43
N THR A 439 -27.20 -3.97 1.74
CA THR A 439 -27.72 -2.91 2.62
C THR A 439 -26.59 -2.26 3.43
N ARG A 440 -26.87 -1.08 3.97
CA ARG A 440 -25.95 -0.37 4.87
C ARG A 440 -25.98 -0.89 6.31
N ASP A 441 -26.77 -1.94 6.60
CA ASP A 441 -26.87 -2.53 7.93
C ASP A 441 -25.66 -3.42 8.26
N PHE A 442 -24.93 -3.86 7.21
CA PHE A 442 -23.73 -4.66 7.31
C PHE A 442 -22.52 -3.90 6.70
N PRO A 443 -21.30 -4.10 7.22
CA PRO A 443 -20.14 -3.32 6.82
C PRO A 443 -19.55 -3.71 5.46
N VAL A 444 -19.94 -4.85 4.87
CA VAL A 444 -19.28 -5.42 3.68
C VAL A 444 -19.43 -4.56 2.44
N GLU A 445 -20.52 -3.78 2.30
CA GLU A 445 -20.70 -2.83 1.20
C GLU A 445 -19.69 -1.68 1.30
N GLN A 446 -19.39 -1.20 2.52
CA GLN A 446 -18.38 -0.16 2.76
C GLN A 446 -16.99 -0.70 2.45
N TYR A 447 -16.63 -1.91 2.90
CA TYR A 447 -15.33 -2.51 2.60
C TYR A 447 -15.11 -2.66 1.10
N TRP A 448 -16.13 -3.03 0.34
CA TRP A 448 -16.06 -3.11 -1.12
C TRP A 448 -15.82 -1.73 -1.75
N ARG A 449 -16.55 -0.69 -1.31
CA ARG A 449 -16.38 0.69 -1.80
C ARG A 449 -14.99 1.23 -1.48
N ASP A 450 -14.53 1.04 -0.26
CA ASP A 450 -13.20 1.47 0.19
C ASP A 450 -12.10 0.74 -0.58
N GLN A 451 -12.27 -0.56 -0.82
CA GLN A 451 -11.30 -1.39 -1.54
C GLN A 451 -11.07 -0.91 -2.98
N ARG A 452 -12.11 -0.37 -3.65
CA ARG A 452 -12.03 -0.03 -5.08
C ARG A 452 -10.99 1.06 -5.39
N LEU A 453 -10.68 1.94 -4.45
CA LEU A 453 -9.67 2.99 -4.60
C LEU A 453 -8.27 2.41 -4.81
N ASN A 454 -7.95 1.28 -4.18
CA ASN A 454 -6.59 0.73 -4.14
C ASN A 454 -6.04 0.36 -5.54
N MET A 455 -6.90 0.11 -6.52
CA MET A 455 -6.50 -0.09 -7.92
C MET A 455 -6.21 1.24 -8.67
N ILE A 456 -6.47 2.39 -8.06
CA ILE A 456 -6.42 3.71 -8.73
C ILE A 456 -5.24 4.53 -8.20
N HIS A 457 -5.16 4.74 -6.88
CA HIS A 457 -4.16 5.62 -6.28
C HIS A 457 -2.77 4.99 -6.20
N GLU A 458 -1.74 5.80 -5.96
CA GLU A 458 -0.32 5.41 -5.91
C GLU A 458 0.15 4.61 -7.16
N GLY A 459 -0.30 5.08 -8.32
CA GLY A 459 -0.16 4.39 -9.60
C GLY A 459 -1.31 3.42 -9.86
N THR A 460 -2.04 3.66 -10.96
CA THR A 460 -3.14 2.78 -11.36
C THR A 460 -2.65 1.35 -11.61
N HIS A 461 -3.57 0.40 -11.56
CA HIS A 461 -3.28 -1.02 -11.81
C HIS A 461 -2.53 -1.24 -13.13
N GLY A 462 -2.95 -0.58 -14.23
CA GLY A 462 -2.26 -0.64 -15.51
C GLY A 462 -0.85 -0.04 -15.48
N ILE A 463 -0.64 1.08 -14.74
CA ILE A 463 0.70 1.68 -14.58
C ILE A 463 1.63 0.74 -13.81
N GLN A 464 1.16 0.08 -12.75
CA GLN A 464 1.95 -0.91 -12.03
C GLN A 464 2.31 -2.11 -12.92
N ALA A 465 1.38 -2.57 -13.76
CA ALA A 465 1.61 -3.65 -14.72
C ALA A 465 2.66 -3.27 -15.77
N MET A 466 2.57 -2.06 -16.33
CA MET A 466 3.56 -1.56 -17.27
C MET A 466 4.93 -1.34 -16.61
N ASP A 467 4.97 -0.86 -15.35
CA ASP A 467 6.22 -0.73 -14.59
C ASP A 467 6.88 -2.11 -14.36
N LEU A 468 6.08 -3.13 -14.01
CA LEU A 468 6.57 -4.49 -13.83
C LEU A 468 7.17 -5.06 -15.12
N LEU A 469 6.37 -5.17 -16.18
CA LEU A 469 6.78 -5.82 -17.45
C LEU A 469 7.75 -4.96 -18.27
N GLY A 470 7.59 -3.63 -18.25
CA GLY A 470 8.36 -2.71 -19.07
C GLY A 470 9.70 -2.28 -18.47
N ARG A 471 9.84 -2.39 -17.16
CA ARG A 471 11.04 -1.89 -16.47
C ARG A 471 11.58 -2.88 -15.45
N LYS A 472 10.80 -3.27 -14.44
CA LYS A 472 11.28 -3.99 -13.25
C LYS A 472 11.90 -5.36 -13.58
N VAL A 473 11.26 -6.13 -14.45
CA VAL A 473 11.77 -7.45 -14.86
C VAL A 473 12.96 -7.38 -15.82
N LEU A 474 13.24 -6.21 -16.37
CA LEU A 474 14.33 -5.97 -17.32
C LEU A 474 15.56 -5.30 -16.69
N LEU A 475 15.42 -4.72 -15.51
CA LEU A 475 16.51 -4.00 -14.83
C LEU A 475 17.76 -4.88 -14.71
N GLU A 476 18.93 -4.34 -15.11
CA GLU A 476 20.22 -5.03 -15.08
C GLU A 476 20.13 -6.46 -15.63
N ASP A 477 19.68 -6.59 -16.88
CA ASP A 477 19.53 -7.87 -17.57
C ASP A 477 18.63 -8.88 -16.83
N GLY A 478 17.60 -8.37 -16.15
CA GLY A 478 16.63 -9.18 -15.42
C GLY A 478 17.14 -9.75 -14.10
N ARG A 479 18.09 -9.09 -13.45
CA ARG A 479 18.71 -9.55 -12.22
C ARG A 479 17.70 -9.82 -11.10
N GLY A 480 16.74 -8.91 -10.88
CA GLY A 480 15.70 -9.07 -9.87
C GLY A 480 14.79 -10.27 -10.16
N LEU A 481 14.39 -10.47 -11.41
CA LEU A 481 13.58 -11.61 -11.83
C LEU A 481 14.32 -12.94 -11.63
N LYS A 482 15.61 -12.99 -11.99
CA LYS A 482 16.45 -14.18 -11.78
C LYS A 482 16.59 -14.52 -10.30
N LEU A 483 16.90 -13.53 -9.47
CA LEU A 483 17.02 -13.70 -8.02
C LEU A 483 15.71 -14.20 -7.38
N LEU A 484 14.57 -13.64 -7.78
CA LEU A 484 13.26 -14.12 -7.32
C LEU A 484 13.01 -15.56 -7.75
N GLY A 485 13.37 -15.92 -8.99
CA GLY A 485 13.31 -17.29 -9.50
C GLY A 485 14.18 -18.26 -8.66
N GLU A 486 15.38 -17.85 -8.27
CA GLU A 486 16.28 -18.63 -7.39
C GLU A 486 15.67 -18.83 -6.00
N ARG A 487 15.07 -17.79 -5.40
CA ARG A 487 14.35 -17.90 -4.11
C ARG A 487 13.16 -18.88 -4.22
N MET A 488 12.40 -18.82 -5.32
CA MET A 488 11.31 -19.75 -5.57
C MET A 488 11.82 -21.18 -5.76
N GLN A 489 12.92 -21.37 -6.50
CA GLN A 489 13.52 -22.69 -6.70
C GLN A 489 14.05 -23.30 -5.40
N THR A 490 14.60 -22.49 -4.49
CA THR A 490 15.00 -22.92 -3.16
C THR A 490 13.78 -23.45 -2.38
N THR A 491 12.66 -22.71 -2.39
CA THR A 491 11.41 -23.14 -1.75
C THR A 491 10.89 -24.46 -2.35
N ILE A 492 10.92 -24.58 -3.68
CA ILE A 492 10.51 -25.81 -4.39
C ILE A 492 11.35 -27.00 -3.93
N SER A 493 12.68 -26.85 -3.87
CA SER A 493 13.59 -27.92 -3.45
C SER A 493 13.30 -28.34 -2.01
N LEU A 494 13.15 -27.38 -1.09
CA LEU A 494 12.79 -27.66 0.30
C LEU A 494 11.43 -28.38 0.42
N ALA A 495 10.42 -27.97 -0.37
CA ALA A 495 9.11 -28.62 -0.36
C ALA A 495 9.18 -30.07 -0.89
N LEU A 496 10.00 -30.33 -1.89
CA LEU A 496 10.24 -31.69 -2.40
C LEU A 496 10.94 -32.56 -1.36
N ASP A 497 11.94 -32.03 -0.65
CA ASP A 497 12.64 -32.75 0.42
C ASP A 497 11.74 -33.07 1.61
N HIS A 498 10.79 -32.15 1.94
CA HIS A 498 9.77 -32.37 2.98
C HIS A 498 8.84 -33.53 2.66
N SER A 499 8.55 -33.78 1.38
CA SER A 499 7.66 -34.85 0.94
C SER A 499 8.21 -36.24 1.20
N HIS A 500 9.54 -36.40 1.36
CA HIS A 500 10.17 -37.65 1.70
C HIS A 500 10.07 -38.02 3.19
N ARG A 501 9.59 -37.11 4.04
CA ARG A 501 9.29 -37.36 5.44
C ARG A 501 7.84 -37.86 5.56
N GLU A 502 7.67 -39.10 5.99
CA GLU A 502 6.41 -39.84 6.13
C GLU A 502 5.29 -39.07 6.85
N ARG A 503 4.54 -38.24 6.13
CA ARG A 503 3.29 -37.59 6.59
C ARG A 503 2.30 -37.56 5.44
N SER A 504 1.01 -37.73 5.75
CA SER A 504 -0.12 -37.65 4.78
C SER A 504 -0.18 -36.33 3.99
N ASP A 505 0.36 -35.25 4.56
CA ASP A 505 0.39 -33.91 3.93
C ASP A 505 1.56 -33.75 2.91
N ALA A 506 2.51 -34.68 2.88
CA ALA A 506 3.70 -34.63 2.02
C ALA A 506 3.35 -34.70 0.53
N ILE A 507 2.33 -35.47 0.16
CA ILE A 507 1.90 -35.66 -1.24
C ILE A 507 1.41 -34.34 -1.83
N HIS A 508 0.65 -33.53 -1.05
CA HIS A 508 0.16 -32.23 -1.50
C HIS A 508 1.30 -31.23 -1.71
N LEU A 509 2.29 -31.17 -0.80
CA LEU A 509 3.45 -30.27 -0.93
C LEU A 509 4.26 -30.56 -2.18
N GLN A 510 4.46 -31.84 -2.54
CA GLN A 510 5.16 -32.24 -3.76
C GLN A 510 4.41 -31.76 -5.02
N ALA A 511 3.10 -31.98 -5.08
CA ALA A 511 2.28 -31.54 -6.21
C ALA A 511 2.31 -30.00 -6.35
N HIS A 512 2.20 -29.27 -5.24
CA HIS A 512 2.29 -27.81 -5.22
C HIS A 512 3.68 -27.30 -5.65
N ALA A 513 4.76 -27.93 -5.20
CA ALA A 513 6.11 -27.59 -5.60
C ALA A 513 6.33 -27.76 -7.13
N LEU A 514 5.82 -28.85 -7.71
CA LEU A 514 5.90 -29.08 -9.15
C LEU A 514 5.04 -28.08 -9.94
N ALA A 515 3.83 -27.76 -9.44
CA ALA A 515 2.98 -26.75 -10.05
C ALA A 515 3.61 -25.35 -10.00
N LEU A 516 4.25 -24.98 -8.89
CA LEU A 516 4.99 -23.72 -8.77
C LEU A 516 6.19 -23.67 -9.73
N ARG A 517 6.94 -24.76 -9.88
CA ARG A 517 8.05 -24.86 -10.84
C ARG A 517 7.56 -24.54 -12.27
N GLN A 518 6.45 -25.15 -12.66
CA GLN A 518 5.86 -24.90 -13.99
C GLN A 518 5.39 -23.45 -14.14
N ALA A 519 4.82 -22.87 -13.08
CA ALA A 519 4.39 -21.47 -13.09
C ALA A 519 5.57 -20.51 -13.28
N VAL A 520 6.69 -20.72 -12.58
CA VAL A 520 7.91 -19.93 -12.71
C VAL A 520 8.47 -20.01 -14.14
N GLN A 521 8.51 -21.22 -14.71
CA GLN A 521 8.93 -21.42 -16.10
C GLN A 521 8.01 -20.66 -17.05
N ASN A 522 6.70 -20.74 -16.89
CA ASN A 522 5.72 -20.06 -17.73
C ASN A 522 5.85 -18.53 -17.67
N ILE A 523 6.15 -17.95 -16.50
CA ILE A 523 6.43 -16.50 -16.37
C ILE A 523 7.69 -16.12 -17.14
N THR A 524 8.77 -16.91 -17.02
CA THR A 524 10.03 -16.66 -17.73
C THR A 524 9.81 -16.68 -19.25
N GLU A 525 9.13 -17.70 -19.75
CA GLU A 525 8.79 -17.82 -21.19
C GLU A 525 7.90 -16.66 -21.67
N ALA A 526 6.92 -16.25 -20.87
CA ALA A 526 6.03 -15.15 -21.21
C ALA A 526 6.77 -13.80 -21.23
N THR A 527 7.70 -13.57 -20.31
CA THR A 527 8.55 -12.38 -20.30
C THR A 527 9.38 -12.30 -21.59
N GLN A 528 10.02 -13.42 -21.98
CA GLN A 528 10.81 -13.49 -23.22
C GLN A 528 9.93 -13.29 -24.47
N ALA A 529 8.76 -13.94 -24.52
CA ALA A 529 7.85 -13.84 -25.65
C ALA A 529 7.29 -12.42 -25.82
N ALA A 530 6.93 -11.74 -24.75
CA ALA A 530 6.45 -10.35 -24.79
C ALA A 530 7.46 -9.42 -25.48
N TRP A 531 8.75 -9.61 -25.21
CA TRP A 531 9.85 -8.76 -25.70
C TRP A 531 10.55 -9.29 -26.95
N ALA A 532 10.09 -10.41 -27.52
CA ALA A 532 10.74 -11.05 -28.68
C ALA A 532 10.87 -10.15 -29.91
N GLY A 533 9.99 -9.16 -30.11
CA GLY A 533 10.04 -8.19 -31.19
C GLY A 533 10.77 -6.89 -30.85
N GLY A 534 11.12 -6.65 -29.58
CA GLY A 534 11.80 -5.42 -29.13
C GLY A 534 10.94 -4.15 -29.14
N GLU A 535 9.66 -4.23 -29.54
CA GLU A 535 8.76 -3.07 -29.63
C GLU A 535 7.98 -2.86 -28.31
N PRO A 536 8.22 -1.77 -27.55
CA PRO A 536 7.58 -1.54 -26.27
C PRO A 536 6.04 -1.51 -26.32
N ALA A 537 5.46 -0.90 -27.35
CA ALA A 537 4.01 -0.83 -27.50
C ALA A 537 3.35 -2.23 -27.57
N VAL A 538 3.96 -3.15 -28.32
CA VAL A 538 3.50 -4.52 -28.45
C VAL A 538 3.74 -5.32 -27.17
N ALA A 539 4.93 -5.19 -26.57
CA ALA A 539 5.28 -5.89 -25.33
C ALA A 539 4.35 -5.52 -24.18
N LEU A 540 3.98 -4.24 -24.07
CA LEU A 540 3.19 -3.70 -22.95
C LEU A 540 1.67 -3.75 -23.18
N ALA A 541 1.19 -4.10 -24.39
CA ALA A 541 -0.23 -4.19 -24.66
C ALA A 541 -0.98 -5.15 -23.71
N ASN A 542 -0.29 -6.20 -23.25
CA ASN A 542 -0.83 -7.22 -22.35
C ASN A 542 -0.16 -7.23 -20.96
N ALA A 543 0.28 -6.07 -20.47
CA ALA A 543 0.96 -5.96 -19.19
C ALA A 543 0.07 -6.36 -18.00
N VAL A 544 -1.24 -6.07 -18.03
CA VAL A 544 -2.17 -6.43 -16.95
C VAL A 544 -2.32 -7.95 -16.81
N PRO A 545 -2.64 -8.72 -17.87
CA PRO A 545 -2.62 -10.19 -17.80
C PRO A 545 -1.28 -10.76 -17.30
N TYR A 546 -0.16 -10.16 -17.70
CA TYR A 546 1.16 -10.56 -17.19
C TYR A 546 1.27 -10.36 -15.68
N MET A 547 0.87 -9.19 -15.15
CA MET A 547 0.92 -8.89 -13.73
C MET A 547 -0.02 -9.79 -12.92
N GLN A 548 -1.21 -10.12 -13.44
CA GLN A 548 -2.15 -11.05 -12.80
C GLN A 548 -1.50 -12.44 -12.66
N ALA A 549 -0.90 -12.95 -13.72
CA ALA A 549 -0.23 -14.24 -13.71
C ALA A 549 1.00 -14.26 -12.82
N PHE A 550 1.82 -13.22 -12.87
CA PHE A 550 3.02 -13.12 -12.03
C PHE A 550 2.64 -12.99 -10.55
N GLY A 551 1.65 -12.15 -10.23
CA GLY A 551 1.15 -12.01 -8.87
C GLY A 551 0.62 -13.33 -8.31
N HIS A 552 -0.16 -14.09 -9.08
CA HIS A 552 -0.61 -15.44 -8.68
C HIS A 552 0.56 -16.40 -8.43
N THR A 553 1.60 -16.34 -9.26
CA THR A 553 2.80 -17.16 -9.08
C THR A 553 3.54 -16.79 -7.78
N VAL A 554 3.67 -15.49 -7.48
CA VAL A 554 4.28 -15.01 -6.23
C VAL A 554 3.46 -15.44 -5.01
N ILE A 555 2.14 -15.30 -5.06
CA ILE A 555 1.27 -15.71 -3.95
C ILE A 555 1.28 -17.24 -3.77
N ALA A 556 1.33 -18.02 -4.84
CA ALA A 556 1.50 -19.48 -4.75
C ALA A 556 2.83 -19.85 -4.05
N TRP A 557 3.92 -19.15 -4.38
CA TRP A 557 5.20 -19.31 -3.70
C TRP A 557 5.11 -18.98 -2.20
N VAL A 558 4.49 -17.85 -1.84
CA VAL A 558 4.29 -17.47 -0.44
C VAL A 558 3.43 -18.50 0.30
N TRP A 559 2.33 -18.96 -0.31
CA TRP A 559 1.50 -20.00 0.28
C TRP A 559 2.23 -21.33 0.50
N LEU A 560 3.11 -21.72 -0.41
CA LEU A 560 3.92 -22.94 -0.23
C LEU A 560 4.83 -22.81 0.99
N GLN A 561 5.48 -21.65 1.20
CA GLN A 561 6.31 -21.40 2.39
C GLN A 561 5.48 -21.40 3.68
N VAL A 562 4.33 -20.70 3.68
CA VAL A 562 3.40 -20.64 4.81
C VAL A 562 2.91 -22.05 5.17
N ALA A 563 2.56 -22.86 4.18
CA ALA A 563 2.12 -24.25 4.40
C ALA A 563 3.23 -25.13 4.99
N MET A 564 4.47 -24.98 4.51
CA MET A 564 5.63 -25.69 5.08
C MET A 564 5.93 -25.29 6.53
N SER A 565 5.69 -24.03 6.90
CA SER A 565 5.83 -23.52 8.27
C SER A 565 4.64 -23.88 9.17
N SER A 566 3.48 -24.23 8.60
CA SER A 566 2.25 -24.59 9.33
C SER A 566 2.29 -26.03 9.84
N GLN A 567 3.29 -26.33 10.69
CA GLN A 567 3.51 -27.66 11.26
C GLN A 567 2.59 -27.92 12.47
N GLY A 568 2.26 -29.21 12.68
CA GLY A 568 1.50 -29.66 13.84
C GLY A 568 -0.03 -29.68 13.62
N GLU A 569 -0.72 -30.20 14.64
CA GLU A 569 -2.17 -30.32 14.69
C GLU A 569 -2.81 -29.02 15.19
N GLY A 570 -4.00 -28.74 14.73
CA GLY A 570 -4.79 -27.57 15.13
C GLY A 570 -5.47 -26.88 13.96
N ASP A 571 -6.64 -26.31 14.22
CA ASP A 571 -7.51 -25.69 13.20
C ASP A 571 -6.82 -24.57 12.43
N ALA A 572 -5.97 -23.78 13.07
CA ALA A 572 -5.27 -22.68 12.43
C ALA A 572 -4.27 -23.19 11.38
N ASN A 573 -3.46 -24.21 11.71
CA ASN A 573 -2.52 -24.82 10.78
C ASN A 573 -3.25 -25.56 9.65
N LEU A 574 -4.31 -26.31 9.99
CA LEU A 574 -5.17 -26.92 8.99
C LEU A 574 -5.74 -25.87 8.03
N GLY A 575 -6.27 -24.75 8.57
CA GLY A 575 -6.82 -23.66 7.78
C GLY A 575 -5.82 -23.04 6.81
N ARG A 576 -4.54 -22.87 7.21
CA ARG A 576 -3.46 -22.39 6.33
C ARG A 576 -3.12 -23.40 5.23
N ARG A 577 -2.99 -24.68 5.58
CA ARG A 577 -2.74 -25.74 4.57
C ARG A 577 -3.89 -25.86 3.57
N GLN A 578 -5.14 -25.77 4.02
CA GLN A 578 -6.31 -25.80 3.13
C GLN A 578 -6.42 -24.56 2.25
N ALA A 579 -6.05 -23.37 2.74
CA ALA A 579 -5.98 -22.16 1.92
C ALA A 579 -4.89 -22.27 0.85
N CYS A 580 -3.71 -22.83 1.18
CA CYS A 580 -2.67 -23.16 0.22
C CYS A 580 -3.19 -24.12 -0.85
N GLN A 581 -3.82 -25.25 -0.46
CA GLN A 581 -4.38 -26.23 -1.38
C GLN A 581 -5.45 -25.59 -2.29
N PHE A 582 -6.33 -24.76 -1.72
CA PHE A 582 -7.34 -24.02 -2.51
C PHE A 582 -6.65 -23.13 -3.55
N PHE A 583 -5.61 -22.37 -3.17
CA PHE A 583 -4.92 -21.48 -4.07
C PHE A 583 -4.28 -22.24 -5.25
N PHE A 584 -3.62 -23.36 -4.97
CA PHE A 584 -3.01 -24.18 -6.02
C PHE A 584 -4.03 -24.84 -6.95
N HIS A 585 -5.23 -25.20 -6.45
CA HIS A 585 -6.22 -25.90 -7.25
C HIS A 585 -7.20 -24.97 -7.99
N TYR A 586 -7.55 -23.82 -7.39
CA TYR A 586 -8.59 -22.92 -7.92
C TYR A 586 -8.05 -21.64 -8.52
N GLU A 587 -6.90 -21.16 -8.05
CA GLU A 587 -6.35 -19.85 -8.42
C GLU A 587 -5.15 -19.96 -9.37
N LEU A 588 -4.13 -20.71 -9.00
CA LEU A 588 -2.92 -20.83 -9.81
C LEU A 588 -3.17 -21.29 -11.26
N PRO A 589 -4.11 -22.21 -11.56
CA PRO A 589 -4.38 -22.62 -12.94
C PRO A 589 -4.86 -21.48 -13.87
N LYS A 590 -5.41 -20.39 -13.32
CA LYS A 590 -5.85 -19.21 -14.08
C LYS A 590 -4.71 -18.55 -14.87
N ILE A 591 -3.46 -18.67 -14.39
CA ILE A 591 -2.29 -18.06 -15.04
C ILE A 591 -2.12 -18.51 -16.49
N SER A 592 -2.54 -19.73 -16.82
CA SER A 592 -2.38 -20.27 -18.19
C SER A 592 -3.14 -19.45 -19.21
N ALA A 593 -4.37 -19.02 -18.89
CA ALA A 593 -5.17 -18.19 -19.78
C ALA A 593 -4.52 -16.81 -20.00
N TRP A 594 -4.10 -16.16 -18.92
CA TRP A 594 -3.46 -14.84 -18.99
C TRP A 594 -2.13 -14.89 -19.75
N LEU A 595 -1.29 -15.90 -19.48
CA LEU A 595 0.01 -16.03 -20.12
C LEU A 595 -0.10 -16.41 -21.60
N ASN A 596 -1.17 -17.09 -22.02
CA ASN A 596 -1.41 -17.34 -23.43
C ASN A 596 -1.61 -16.03 -24.22
N VAL A 597 -2.36 -15.07 -23.67
CA VAL A 597 -2.56 -13.74 -24.25
C VAL A 597 -1.22 -13.00 -24.35
N VAL A 598 -0.39 -13.06 -23.30
CA VAL A 598 0.94 -12.42 -23.27
C VAL A 598 1.89 -13.07 -24.28
N LYS A 599 1.98 -14.41 -24.29
CA LYS A 599 2.89 -15.17 -25.17
C LYS A 599 2.55 -15.00 -26.64
N SER A 600 1.25 -14.90 -26.97
CA SER A 600 0.80 -14.66 -28.35
C SER A 600 1.02 -13.21 -28.82
N ARG A 601 1.34 -12.30 -27.88
CA ARG A 601 1.41 -10.85 -28.14
C ARG A 601 0.11 -10.35 -28.80
N ASP A 602 -1.03 -10.77 -28.22
CA ASP A 602 -2.35 -10.47 -28.76
C ASP A 602 -2.56 -8.96 -28.93
N SER A 603 -2.95 -8.54 -30.10
CA SER A 603 -3.12 -7.13 -30.48
C SER A 603 -4.57 -6.66 -30.48
N THR A 604 -5.53 -7.53 -30.13
CA THR A 604 -6.98 -7.22 -30.22
C THR A 604 -7.32 -5.88 -29.55
N CYS A 605 -6.80 -5.63 -28.35
CA CYS A 605 -7.08 -4.39 -27.63
C CYS A 605 -6.34 -3.18 -28.25
N ALA A 606 -5.11 -3.38 -28.73
CA ALA A 606 -4.30 -2.30 -29.31
C ALA A 606 -4.81 -1.87 -30.69
N ASP A 607 -5.32 -2.83 -31.48
CA ASP A 607 -5.78 -2.60 -32.84
C ASP A 607 -7.24 -2.16 -32.91
N MET A 608 -7.99 -2.16 -31.79
CA MET A 608 -9.39 -1.78 -31.78
C MET A 608 -9.56 -0.30 -32.14
N PRO A 609 -10.23 0.03 -33.26
CA PRO A 609 -10.40 1.41 -33.67
C PRO A 609 -11.46 2.11 -32.82
N GLU A 610 -11.23 3.39 -32.50
CA GLU A 610 -12.13 4.20 -31.66
C GLU A 610 -13.59 4.17 -32.17
N ALA A 611 -13.77 4.21 -33.50
CA ALA A 611 -15.11 4.22 -34.13
C ALA A 611 -15.88 2.90 -33.95
N ALA A 612 -15.24 1.83 -33.47
CA ALA A 612 -15.86 0.52 -33.26
C ALA A 612 -16.28 0.27 -31.79
N PHE A 613 -16.00 1.20 -30.87
CA PHE A 613 -16.59 1.25 -29.52
C PHE A 613 -17.99 1.93 -29.56
#